data_9b299ad0d67b27785b77db168bf3ec0d
#
_entry.id   9b299ad0d67b27785b77db168bf3ec0d
#
_cell.length_a   1.000
_cell.length_b   1.000
_cell.length_c   1.000
_cell.angle_alpha   90.00
_cell.angle_beta   90.00
_cell.angle_gamma   90.00
#
_symmetry.space_group_name_H-M   'P 1'
#
loop_
_entity.id
_entity.type
_entity.pdbx_description
1 polymer ?
#
loop_
_entity_poly.entity_id
_entity_poly.type
_entity_poly.pdbx_seq_one_letter_code
_entity_poly.pdbx_strand_id
1 'polypeptide(L)'
;MPIVGAVMTSFPYFVDADDTAATLEHMMDEHKIRHLPVQEKGKVVGIVSERDLHHRVKRDALKSEKEKIHARHIMVPNPYIVPFRTPLREVVFEMAKRRIGSVLVQRHGKLAGILSAMDVCRIFGEYLESMFPDGKPGGDTAA
;
A
#
# COMPACT_ATOMS: atom_id res chain seq x y z
N MET A 1 -10.69 -3.36 -19.69
CA MET A 1 -9.55 -3.05 -18.79
C MET A 1 -10.07 -2.31 -17.56
N PRO A 2 -9.95 -2.91 -16.37
CA PRO A 2 -10.41 -2.22 -15.16
C PRO A 2 -9.56 -0.99 -14.85
N ILE A 3 -10.19 -0.04 -14.18
CA ILE A 3 -9.51 1.13 -13.61
C ILE A 3 -9.05 0.78 -12.19
N VAL A 4 -8.02 1.46 -11.71
CA VAL A 4 -7.46 1.20 -10.38
C VAL A 4 -8.51 1.37 -9.28
N GLY A 5 -9.40 2.34 -9.42
CA GLY A 5 -10.46 2.59 -8.44
C GLY A 5 -11.45 1.44 -8.26
N ALA A 6 -11.59 0.56 -9.27
CA ALA A 6 -12.50 -0.58 -9.20
C ALA A 6 -11.93 -1.75 -8.38
N VAL A 7 -10.61 -1.79 -8.17
CA VAL A 7 -9.92 -2.92 -7.53
C VAL A 7 -9.11 -2.54 -6.29
N MET A 8 -8.97 -1.26 -6.02
CA MET A 8 -8.25 -0.76 -4.84
C MET A 8 -8.97 -1.10 -3.54
N THR A 9 -8.27 -1.02 -2.42
CA THR A 9 -8.89 -0.98 -1.10
C THR A 9 -9.37 0.46 -0.87
N SER A 10 -10.68 0.63 -0.72
CA SER A 10 -11.31 1.93 -0.50
C SER A 10 -11.21 2.36 0.96
N PHE A 11 -11.23 3.66 1.21
CA PHE A 11 -11.18 4.24 2.56
C PHE A 11 -10.01 3.67 3.38
N PRO A 12 -8.78 3.85 2.91
CA PRO A 12 -7.63 3.27 3.59
C PRO A 12 -7.40 3.92 4.95
N TYR A 13 -6.87 3.16 5.89
CA TYR A 13 -6.35 3.74 7.12
C TYR A 13 -5.20 4.67 6.76
N PHE A 14 -5.06 5.74 7.49
CA PHE A 14 -3.96 6.69 7.30
C PHE A 14 -3.56 7.28 8.65
N VAL A 15 -2.42 7.91 8.69
CA VAL A 15 -1.90 8.56 9.89
C VAL A 15 -1.56 10.02 9.58
N ASP A 16 -1.48 10.82 10.62
CA ASP A 16 -0.97 12.18 10.52
C ASP A 16 0.56 12.15 10.60
N ALA A 17 1.19 13.14 9.98
CA ALA A 17 2.65 13.28 10.01
C ALA A 17 3.22 13.37 11.44
N ASP A 18 2.43 13.83 12.39
CA ASP A 18 2.81 13.93 13.81
C ASP A 18 2.53 12.66 14.60
N ASP A 19 1.86 11.66 14.04
CA ASP A 19 1.62 10.40 14.72
C ASP A 19 2.95 9.68 14.96
N THR A 20 3.02 8.97 16.10
CA THR A 20 4.25 8.33 16.55
C THR A 20 4.46 6.94 15.93
N ALA A 21 5.70 6.47 15.96
CA ALA A 21 6.03 5.10 15.55
C ALA A 21 5.21 4.07 16.33
N ALA A 22 4.96 4.31 17.62
CA ALA A 22 4.11 3.43 18.44
C ALA A 22 2.69 3.33 17.86
N THR A 23 2.10 4.45 17.46
CA THR A 23 0.78 4.48 16.84
C THR A 23 0.78 3.74 15.51
N LEU A 24 1.78 3.98 14.67
CA LEU A 24 1.90 3.31 13.37
C LEU A 24 2.00 1.80 13.53
N GLU A 25 2.85 1.33 14.43
CA GLU A 25 3.02 -0.10 14.71
C GLU A 25 1.72 -0.72 15.18
N HIS A 26 1.03 -0.06 16.12
CA HIS A 26 -0.25 -0.53 16.62
C HIS A 26 -1.29 -0.67 15.51
N MET A 27 -1.42 0.33 14.64
CA MET A 27 -2.37 0.30 13.52
C MET A 27 -2.04 -0.81 12.52
N MET A 28 -0.77 -1.00 12.21
CA MET A 28 -0.36 -2.06 11.29
C MET A 28 -0.65 -3.45 11.87
N ASP A 29 -0.39 -3.65 13.14
CA ASP A 29 -0.66 -4.92 13.82
C ASP A 29 -2.16 -5.18 13.98
N GLU A 30 -2.93 -4.17 14.38
CA GLU A 30 -4.38 -4.30 14.60
C GLU A 30 -5.12 -4.60 13.30
N HIS A 31 -4.81 -3.87 12.24
CA HIS A 31 -5.52 -3.97 10.96
C HIS A 31 -4.85 -4.91 9.96
N LYS A 32 -3.72 -5.52 10.34
CA LYS A 32 -2.95 -6.44 9.49
C LYS A 32 -2.59 -5.82 8.15
N ILE A 33 -2.15 -4.59 8.19
CA ILE A 33 -1.73 -3.83 7.02
C ILE A 33 -0.24 -3.50 7.12
N ARG A 34 0.39 -3.31 5.98
CA ARG A 34 1.84 -3.08 5.88
C ARG A 34 2.20 -1.71 5.32
N HIS A 35 1.20 -0.90 5.03
CA HIS A 35 1.39 0.43 4.43
C HIS A 35 0.41 1.39 5.05
N LEU A 36 0.89 2.57 5.42
CA LEU A 36 0.05 3.65 5.94
C LEU A 36 0.36 4.93 5.18
N PRO A 37 -0.63 5.47 4.45
CA PRO A 37 -0.52 6.82 3.93
C PRO A 37 -0.36 7.82 5.07
N VAL A 38 0.45 8.84 4.86
CA VAL A 38 0.70 9.91 5.83
C VAL A 38 0.09 11.18 5.28
N GLN A 39 -0.73 11.84 6.09
CA GLN A 39 -1.37 13.11 5.73
C GLN A 39 -0.89 14.23 6.63
N GLU A 40 -0.92 15.43 6.12
CA GLU A 40 -0.70 16.66 6.87
C GLU A 40 -1.66 17.71 6.33
N LYS A 41 -2.49 18.27 7.21
CA LYS A 41 -3.52 19.25 6.83
C LYS A 41 -4.42 18.74 5.69
N GLY A 42 -4.80 17.47 5.76
CA GLY A 42 -5.71 16.86 4.80
C GLY A 42 -5.08 16.46 3.46
N LYS A 43 -3.78 16.63 3.31
CA LYS A 43 -3.05 16.26 2.09
C LYS A 43 -2.09 15.13 2.34
N VAL A 44 -2.00 14.18 1.40
CA VAL A 44 -1.03 13.11 1.47
C VAL A 44 0.38 13.68 1.26
N VAL A 45 1.26 13.44 2.21
CA VAL A 45 2.65 13.91 2.15
C VAL A 45 3.66 12.78 2.07
N GLY A 46 3.26 11.56 2.36
CA GLY A 46 4.17 10.42 2.33
C GLY A 46 3.45 9.09 2.52
N ILE A 47 4.24 8.04 2.60
CA ILE A 47 3.77 6.69 2.90
C ILE A 47 4.80 5.99 3.77
N VAL A 48 4.34 5.20 4.74
CA VAL A 48 5.19 4.38 5.60
C VAL A 48 4.85 2.92 5.36
N SER A 49 5.84 2.12 5.01
CA SER A 49 5.69 0.66 4.99
C SER A 49 6.12 0.07 6.34
N GLU A 50 5.65 -1.15 6.64
CA GLU A 50 6.11 -1.89 7.82
C GLU A 50 7.64 -2.02 7.81
N ARG A 51 8.22 -2.25 6.64
CA ARG A 51 9.67 -2.34 6.47
C ARG A 51 10.37 -1.03 6.84
N ASP A 52 9.85 0.10 6.38
CA ASP A 52 10.40 1.42 6.72
C ASP A 52 10.33 1.67 8.22
N LEU A 53 9.21 1.32 8.84
CA LEU A 53 9.00 1.48 10.27
C LEU A 53 10.04 0.69 11.07
N HIS A 54 10.19 -0.60 10.78
CA HIS A 54 11.11 -1.46 11.54
C HIS A 54 12.57 -1.28 11.18
N HIS A 55 12.86 -0.70 10.04
CA HIS A 55 14.21 -0.25 9.72
C HIS A 55 14.62 0.94 10.59
N ARG A 56 13.69 1.82 10.89
CA ARG A 56 13.92 3.02 11.70
C ARG A 56 13.84 2.75 13.20
N VAL A 57 12.90 1.89 13.62
CA VAL A 57 12.66 1.56 15.02
C VAL A 57 12.44 0.06 15.16
N LYS A 58 13.31 -0.59 15.92
CA LYS A 58 13.19 -2.04 16.11
C LYS A 58 11.93 -2.40 16.89
N ARG A 59 11.36 -3.58 16.61
CA ARG A 59 10.15 -4.05 17.31
C ARG A 59 10.33 -4.13 18.81
N ASP A 60 11.52 -4.55 19.26
CA ASP A 60 11.83 -4.70 20.68
C ASP A 60 12.29 -3.40 21.35
N ALA A 61 12.30 -2.29 20.64
CA ALA A 61 12.61 -0.99 21.21
C ALA A 61 11.58 -0.63 22.30
N LEU A 62 12.01 0.18 23.26
CA LEU A 62 11.13 0.64 24.31
C LEU A 62 9.99 1.48 23.75
N LYS A 63 8.83 1.37 24.37
CA LYS A 63 7.67 2.17 23.98
C LYS A 63 7.98 3.67 24.02
N SER A 64 8.75 4.11 25.01
CA SER A 64 9.18 5.50 25.14
C SER A 64 10.00 5.98 23.95
N GLU A 65 10.81 5.12 23.37
CA GLU A 65 11.56 5.44 22.15
C GLU A 65 10.63 5.54 20.93
N LYS A 66 9.67 4.61 20.82
CA LYS A 66 8.69 4.59 19.73
C LYS A 66 7.78 5.82 19.78
N GLU A 67 7.56 6.40 20.94
CA GLU A 67 6.74 7.59 21.12
C GLU A 67 7.46 8.89 20.75
N LYS A 68 8.77 8.86 20.58
CA LYS A 68 9.58 10.04 20.22
C LYS A 68 9.80 10.19 18.72
N ILE A 69 9.49 9.16 17.96
CA ILE A 69 9.72 9.14 16.52
C ILE A 69 8.37 9.30 15.83
N HIS A 70 8.28 10.24 14.90
CA HIS A 70 7.04 10.60 14.21
C HIS A 70 7.04 10.09 12.78
N ALA A 71 5.84 9.92 12.22
CA ALA A 71 5.66 9.45 10.85
C ALA A 71 6.46 10.26 9.85
N ARG A 72 6.55 11.59 10.03
CA ARG A 72 7.34 12.46 9.13
C ARG A 72 8.80 12.07 9.02
N HIS A 73 9.36 11.44 10.07
CA HIS A 73 10.77 11.04 10.11
C HIS A 73 11.02 9.65 9.49
N ILE A 74 9.94 8.88 9.25
CA ILE A 74 10.01 7.51 8.73
C ILE A 74 9.52 7.44 7.29
N MET A 75 8.53 8.25 6.94
CA MET A 75 7.84 8.18 5.66
C MET A 75 8.76 8.37 4.47
N VAL A 76 8.40 7.73 3.37
CA VAL A 76 8.94 8.07 2.05
C VAL A 76 8.09 9.23 1.54
N PRO A 77 8.68 10.38 1.26
CA PRO A 77 7.93 11.53 0.76
C PRO A 77 7.56 11.35 -0.70
N ASN A 78 6.60 12.13 -1.17
CA ASN A 78 6.16 12.14 -2.57
C ASN A 78 5.81 10.74 -3.08
N PRO A 79 4.86 10.04 -2.44
CA PRO A 79 4.47 8.71 -2.86
C PRO A 79 3.85 8.73 -4.26
N TYR A 80 3.86 7.58 -4.93
CA TYR A 80 3.18 7.47 -6.21
C TYR A 80 1.67 7.52 -5.99
N ILE A 81 1.04 8.54 -6.54
CA ILE A 81 -0.40 8.78 -6.42
C ILE A 81 -0.98 8.86 -7.82
N VAL A 82 -2.07 8.14 -8.04
CA VAL A 82 -2.74 8.13 -9.35
C VAL A 82 -4.21 8.51 -9.21
N PRO A 83 -4.81 9.09 -10.26
CA PRO A 83 -6.25 9.32 -10.29
C PRO A 83 -7.04 8.00 -10.26
N PHE A 84 -8.24 8.06 -9.70
CA PHE A 84 -9.15 6.92 -9.56
C PHE A 84 -9.41 6.18 -10.88
N ARG A 85 -9.44 6.89 -12.00
CA ARG A 85 -9.75 6.31 -13.31
C ARG A 85 -8.54 5.79 -14.08
N THR A 86 -7.37 5.77 -13.47
CA THR A 86 -6.17 5.27 -14.13
C THR A 86 -6.33 3.78 -14.48
N PRO A 87 -6.03 3.36 -15.71
CA PRO A 87 -6.08 1.95 -16.07
C PRO A 87 -5.16 1.11 -15.19
N LEU A 88 -5.70 -0.01 -14.70
CA LEU A 88 -4.95 -0.89 -13.79
C LEU A 88 -3.63 -1.36 -14.41
N ARG A 89 -3.62 -1.68 -15.70
CA ARG A 89 -2.40 -2.10 -16.40
C ARG A 89 -1.27 -1.09 -16.26
N GLU A 90 -1.60 0.18 -16.42
CA GLU A 90 -0.64 1.28 -16.31
C GLU A 90 -0.04 1.35 -14.91
N VAL A 91 -0.91 1.23 -13.88
CA VAL A 91 -0.49 1.26 -12.48
C VAL A 91 0.42 0.08 -12.15
N VAL A 92 0.06 -1.11 -12.57
CA VAL A 92 0.82 -2.34 -12.28
C VAL A 92 2.21 -2.30 -12.93
N PHE A 93 2.31 -1.86 -14.18
CA PHE A 93 3.61 -1.72 -14.85
C PHE A 93 4.49 -0.66 -14.16
N GLU A 94 3.88 0.44 -13.73
CA GLU A 94 4.64 1.50 -13.05
C GLU A 94 5.12 1.05 -11.68
N MET A 95 4.32 0.25 -10.95
CA MET A 95 4.75 -0.36 -9.69
C MET A 95 5.98 -1.24 -9.89
N ALA A 96 5.97 -2.07 -10.93
CA ALA A 96 7.09 -2.94 -11.25
C ALA A 96 8.34 -2.13 -11.62
N LYS A 97 8.18 -1.11 -12.44
CA LYS A 97 9.26 -0.24 -12.87
C LYS A 97 9.91 0.49 -11.71
N ARG A 98 9.10 1.03 -10.81
CA ARG A 98 9.57 1.78 -9.64
C ARG A 98 9.95 0.88 -8.48
N ARG A 99 9.64 -0.41 -8.53
CA ARG A 99 9.88 -1.38 -7.46
C ARG A 99 9.25 -0.95 -6.14
N ILE A 100 8.00 -0.49 -6.22
CA ILE A 100 7.25 -0.03 -5.05
C ILE A 100 6.15 -1.02 -4.70
N GLY A 101 5.84 -1.13 -3.41
CA GLY A 101 4.87 -2.08 -2.87
C GLY A 101 3.45 -1.56 -2.76
N SER A 102 3.22 -0.30 -3.05
CA SER A 102 1.89 0.29 -2.94
C SER A 102 1.76 1.54 -3.81
N VAL A 103 0.50 1.83 -4.17
CA VAL A 103 0.12 3.01 -4.93
C VAL A 103 -1.07 3.64 -4.23
N LEU A 104 -1.05 4.95 -4.05
CA LEU A 104 -2.18 5.69 -3.49
C LEU A 104 -3.08 6.17 -4.62
N VAL A 105 -4.37 6.18 -4.35
CA VAL A 105 -5.37 6.56 -5.34
C VAL A 105 -6.13 7.78 -4.82
N GLN A 106 -6.24 8.80 -5.68
CA GLN A 106 -6.97 10.02 -5.37
C GLN A 106 -8.25 10.11 -6.20
N ARG A 107 -9.26 10.71 -5.58
CA ARG A 107 -10.49 11.08 -6.27
C ARG A 107 -10.90 12.45 -5.76
N HIS A 108 -11.14 13.38 -6.68
CA HIS A 108 -11.49 14.76 -6.34
C HIS A 108 -10.44 15.41 -5.41
N GLY A 109 -9.16 15.14 -5.63
CA GLY A 109 -8.07 15.72 -4.86
C GLY A 109 -7.87 15.14 -3.46
N LYS A 110 -8.63 14.09 -3.11
CA LYS A 110 -8.56 13.45 -1.78
C LYS A 110 -8.13 12.00 -1.88
N LEU A 111 -7.48 11.51 -0.83
CA LEU A 111 -7.13 10.09 -0.73
C LEU A 111 -8.40 9.24 -0.76
N ALA A 112 -8.51 8.37 -1.76
CA ALA A 112 -9.67 7.51 -1.95
C ALA A 112 -9.37 6.03 -1.72
N GLY A 113 -8.13 5.61 -1.93
CA GLY A 113 -7.80 4.21 -1.81
C GLY A 113 -6.31 3.94 -1.85
N ILE A 114 -5.98 2.65 -1.70
CA ILE A 114 -4.62 2.14 -1.80
C ILE A 114 -4.65 0.81 -2.55
N LEU A 115 -3.66 0.58 -3.39
CA LEU A 115 -3.44 -0.70 -4.06
C LEU A 115 -2.05 -1.20 -3.67
N SER A 116 -2.00 -2.34 -2.99
CA SER A 116 -0.73 -2.96 -2.59
C SER A 116 -0.29 -4.03 -3.59
N ALA A 117 0.99 -4.41 -3.52
CA ALA A 117 1.51 -5.53 -4.32
C ALA A 117 0.77 -6.84 -4.00
N MET A 118 0.33 -7.03 -2.75
CA MET A 118 -0.47 -8.20 -2.36
C MET A 118 -1.85 -8.18 -3.03
N ASP A 119 -2.46 -7.00 -3.16
CA ASP A 119 -3.72 -6.85 -3.90
C ASP A 119 -3.51 -7.23 -5.37
N VAL A 120 -2.41 -6.81 -5.97
CA VAL A 120 -2.08 -7.17 -7.35
C VAL A 120 -1.91 -8.68 -7.51
N CYS A 121 -1.24 -9.34 -6.56
CA CYS A 121 -1.12 -10.80 -6.56
C CYS A 121 -2.47 -11.48 -6.47
N ARG A 122 -3.35 -11.03 -5.61
CA ARG A 122 -4.70 -11.57 -5.48
C ARG A 122 -5.50 -11.38 -6.77
N ILE A 123 -5.46 -10.21 -7.34
CA ILE A 123 -6.15 -9.88 -8.59
C ILE A 123 -5.64 -10.77 -9.72
N PHE A 124 -4.32 -10.96 -9.80
CA PHE A 124 -3.72 -11.83 -10.81
C PHE A 124 -4.14 -13.28 -10.61
N GLY A 125 -4.18 -13.76 -9.37
CA GLY A 125 -4.67 -15.10 -9.04
C GLY A 125 -6.12 -15.30 -9.48
N GLU A 126 -6.98 -14.34 -9.20
CA GLU A 126 -8.38 -14.36 -9.62
C GLU A 126 -8.51 -14.38 -11.16
N TYR A 127 -7.67 -13.62 -11.84
CA TYR A 127 -7.63 -13.64 -13.30
C TYR A 127 -7.22 -15.01 -13.84
N LEU A 128 -6.19 -15.63 -13.27
CA LEU A 128 -5.75 -16.95 -13.66
C LEU A 128 -6.83 -18.00 -13.42
N GLU A 129 -7.54 -17.92 -12.30
CA GLU A 129 -8.65 -18.82 -12.00
C GLU A 129 -9.78 -18.66 -13.02
N SER A 130 -10.07 -17.44 -13.43
CA SER A 130 -11.06 -17.15 -14.47
C SER A 130 -10.64 -17.72 -15.84
N MET A 131 -9.36 -17.67 -16.17
CA MET A 131 -8.83 -18.18 -17.44
C MET A 131 -8.68 -19.71 -17.44
N PHE A 132 -8.44 -20.31 -16.28
CA PHE A 132 -8.21 -21.74 -16.11
C PHE A 132 -9.06 -22.29 -14.97
N PRO A 133 -10.38 -22.34 -15.14
CA PRO A 133 -11.31 -22.61 -14.04
C PRO A 133 -11.22 -24.01 -13.43
N ASP A 134 -10.64 -24.96 -14.14
CA ASP A 134 -10.43 -26.34 -13.65
C ASP A 134 -9.10 -26.51 -12.88
N GLY A 135 -8.38 -25.42 -12.69
CA GLY A 135 -7.10 -25.44 -11.97
C GLY A 135 -5.97 -26.18 -12.68
N LYS A 136 -6.17 -26.60 -13.92
CA LYS A 136 -5.14 -27.28 -14.69
C LYS A 136 -4.25 -26.27 -15.40
N PRO A 137 -2.94 -26.56 -15.47
CA PRO A 137 -2.04 -25.72 -16.26
C PRO A 137 -2.52 -25.66 -17.70
N GLY A 138 -2.52 -24.48 -18.29
CA GLY A 138 -2.81 -24.30 -19.70
C GLY A 138 -1.68 -24.86 -20.54
N GLY A 139 -2.01 -25.90 -21.34
CA GLY A 139 -1.01 -26.58 -22.15
C GLY A 139 -0.08 -27.47 -21.33
N ASP A 140 0.72 -28.18 -22.05
CA ASP A 140 1.66 -29.16 -21.50
C ASP A 140 2.86 -28.46 -20.90
N THR A 141 2.66 -27.79 -19.80
CA THR A 141 3.79 -27.30 -19.04
C THR A 141 4.36 -28.50 -18.29
N ALA A 142 5.32 -29.13 -18.89
CA ALA A 142 6.16 -30.04 -18.15
C ALA A 142 6.71 -29.29 -16.95
N ALA A 143 6.35 -29.73 -15.79
CA ALA A 143 6.93 -29.22 -14.57
C ALA A 143 8.43 -29.42 -14.59
#